data_c772b87a338a397971d88a8bec92a902
#
_entry.id   c772b87a338a397971d88a8bec92a902
#
_cell.length_a   1.000
_cell.length_b   1.000
_cell.length_c   1.000
_cell.angle_alpha   90.00
_cell.angle_beta   90.00
_cell.angle_gamma   90.00
#
_symmetry.space_group_name_H-M   'P 1'
#
loop_
_entity.id
_entity.type
_entity.pdbx_description
1 polymer ?
#
loop_
_entity_poly.entity_id
_entity_poly.type
_entity_poly.pdbx_seq_one_letter_code
_entity_poly.pdbx_strand_id
1 'polypeptide(L)'
;MYEDQTYEVILERMLARVNEKFDKREGAVIFDTHSPTAIEFQILYIELDTILREAYGDTASREFLILRCKERGITPDPATNAILRGVFTPSNIDVIGKRFNIGTMNYVVLREATDGEGGYEVQCETPGIIGNQYLGQMIPIEYIDGLETATLTEILIPGEDEEDTEVLRDRYFASFEEKAFGGNRADYINKTNAIPGVGSTKVTRVWNGDISPASMIPNEAVQAWYKTGLSSLPADVQAWIKAIYEAAINLKLTTGGTVLITILNSNFDVANETLLNLVKETLDPDEYTGEGYGLAPIGHVVNVKSAKAEPITIKTTITFDVGYSWSNLQTSIDEVIEKYLLELRKTWADEDHLIVRISQIETRLLGIKGIVDINGTTINGAADNLTLGKYEVPVYEGASA
;
A
#
# COMPACT_ATOMS: atom_id res chain seq x y z
N MET A 1 -34.89 4.86 8.80
CA MET A 1 -35.80 4.12 9.70
C MET A 1 -37.02 4.95 10.07
N TYR A 2 -36.89 6.26 10.17
CA TYR A 2 -37.98 7.18 10.53
C TYR A 2 -38.41 8.10 9.38
N GLU A 3 -38.09 7.76 8.14
CA GLU A 3 -38.35 8.56 6.93
C GLU A 3 -39.84 8.88 6.73
N ASP A 4 -40.71 7.97 7.18
CA ASP A 4 -42.18 8.15 7.09
C ASP A 4 -42.76 9.07 8.18
N GLN A 5 -41.94 9.54 9.14
CA GLN A 5 -42.39 10.45 10.21
C GLN A 5 -42.27 11.89 9.78
N THR A 6 -43.06 12.23 8.74
CA THR A 6 -43.13 13.61 8.23
C THR A 6 -43.97 14.52 9.13
N TYR A 7 -43.84 15.82 8.95
CA TYR A 7 -44.65 16.82 9.64
C TYR A 7 -46.16 16.50 9.52
N GLU A 8 -46.63 16.18 8.31
CA GLU A 8 -48.03 15.90 8.04
C GLU A 8 -48.51 14.66 8.83
N VAL A 9 -47.74 13.58 8.79
CA VAL A 9 -48.07 12.33 9.49
C VAL A 9 -48.11 12.54 11.01
N ILE A 10 -47.16 13.31 11.53
CA ILE A 10 -47.09 13.61 12.96
C ILE A 10 -48.23 14.51 13.38
N LEU A 11 -48.52 15.59 12.62
CA LEU A 11 -49.59 16.51 12.91
C LEU A 11 -50.95 15.81 12.85
N GLU A 12 -51.25 14.99 11.82
CA GLU A 12 -52.44 14.21 11.70
C GLU A 12 -52.62 13.27 12.92
N ARG A 13 -51.57 12.58 13.31
CA ARG A 13 -51.58 11.70 14.47
C ARG A 13 -51.84 12.46 15.78
N MET A 14 -51.31 13.67 15.92
CA MET A 14 -51.56 14.53 17.08
C MET A 14 -53.00 15.02 17.12
N LEU A 15 -53.53 15.54 15.99
CA LEU A 15 -54.89 16.03 15.88
C LEU A 15 -55.92 14.93 16.05
N ALA A 16 -55.63 13.69 15.64
CA ALA A 16 -56.49 12.52 15.85
C ALA A 16 -56.70 12.20 17.35
N ARG A 17 -55.73 12.54 18.20
CA ARG A 17 -55.83 12.34 19.68
C ARG A 17 -56.58 13.47 20.40
N VAL A 18 -56.84 14.60 19.74
CA VAL A 18 -57.64 15.69 20.31
C VAL A 18 -59.12 15.37 20.21
N ASN A 19 -59.90 15.75 21.24
CA ASN A 19 -61.36 15.50 21.25
C ASN A 19 -62.04 16.20 20.06
N GLU A 20 -63.01 15.53 19.41
CA GLU A 20 -63.74 16.01 18.23
C GLU A 20 -64.60 17.24 18.45
N LYS A 21 -64.85 17.63 19.71
CA LYS A 21 -65.56 18.86 20.07
C LYS A 21 -64.78 20.13 19.75
N PHE A 22 -63.44 20.00 19.52
CA PHE A 22 -62.60 21.16 19.19
C PHE A 22 -62.41 21.28 17.68
N ASP A 23 -62.32 22.53 17.23
CA ASP A 23 -61.99 22.85 15.83
C ASP A 23 -60.50 22.51 15.58
N LYS A 24 -60.25 21.61 14.61
CA LYS A 24 -58.92 21.10 14.26
C LYS A 24 -58.44 21.60 12.88
N ARG A 25 -59.23 22.49 12.23
CA ARG A 25 -58.91 23.03 10.88
C ARG A 25 -57.71 23.95 10.96
N GLU A 26 -57.00 24.09 9.87
CA GLU A 26 -55.92 25.08 9.70
C GLU A 26 -56.42 26.48 10.09
N GLY A 27 -55.65 27.21 10.90
CA GLY A 27 -55.97 28.50 11.48
C GLY A 27 -56.79 28.44 12.78
N ALA A 28 -57.20 27.24 13.27
CA ALA A 28 -57.77 27.07 14.58
C ALA A 28 -56.66 26.96 15.66
N VAL A 29 -56.94 27.42 16.89
CA VAL A 29 -55.96 27.46 17.99
C VAL A 29 -55.32 26.08 18.22
N ILE A 30 -56.09 25.01 18.11
CA ILE A 30 -55.57 23.62 18.26
C ILE A 30 -54.57 23.30 17.18
N PHE A 31 -54.89 23.59 15.92
CA PHE A 31 -53.97 23.36 14.81
C PHE A 31 -52.71 24.19 14.96
N ASP A 32 -52.83 25.51 15.20
CA ASP A 32 -51.69 26.42 15.31
C ASP A 32 -50.79 26.12 16.49
N THR A 33 -51.30 25.52 17.57
CA THR A 33 -50.46 25.08 18.71
C THR A 33 -49.78 23.74 18.49
N HIS A 34 -50.35 22.84 17.68
CA HIS A 34 -49.77 21.51 17.42
C HIS A 34 -48.78 21.54 16.23
N SER A 35 -49.01 22.44 15.26
CA SER A 35 -48.19 22.53 14.06
C SER A 35 -46.69 22.78 14.36
N PRO A 36 -46.29 23.77 15.19
CA PRO A 36 -44.89 23.96 15.56
C PRO A 36 -44.30 22.73 16.31
N THR A 37 -45.11 22.12 17.17
CA THR A 37 -44.69 20.93 17.91
C THR A 37 -44.46 19.73 16.98
N ALA A 38 -45.28 19.59 15.94
CA ALA A 38 -45.10 18.52 14.94
C ALA A 38 -43.81 18.70 14.14
N ILE A 39 -43.42 19.97 13.84
CA ILE A 39 -42.13 20.28 13.20
C ILE A 39 -40.97 19.87 14.10
N GLU A 40 -41.00 20.23 15.38
CA GLU A 40 -39.96 19.84 16.34
C GLU A 40 -39.83 18.32 16.48
N PHE A 41 -40.95 17.60 16.47
CA PHE A 41 -40.90 16.13 16.44
C PHE A 41 -40.33 15.57 15.14
N GLN A 42 -40.61 16.17 14.00
CA GLN A 42 -39.98 15.76 12.74
C GLN A 42 -38.46 15.95 12.80
N ILE A 43 -37.99 17.09 13.30
CA ILE A 43 -36.56 17.34 13.50
C ILE A 43 -35.96 16.28 14.44
N LEU A 44 -36.66 15.97 15.55
CA LEU A 44 -36.20 14.93 16.48
C LEU A 44 -36.10 13.54 15.83
N TYR A 45 -37.04 13.17 14.95
CA TYR A 45 -36.97 11.90 14.21
C TYR A 45 -35.80 11.88 13.21
N ILE A 46 -35.47 13.01 12.57
CA ILE A 46 -34.29 13.15 11.71
C ILE A 46 -33.01 12.96 12.54
N GLU A 47 -32.94 13.58 13.71
CA GLU A 47 -31.79 13.41 14.63
C GLU A 47 -31.66 11.95 15.11
N LEU A 48 -32.76 11.28 15.44
CA LEU A 48 -32.75 9.86 15.81
C LEU A 48 -32.26 8.98 14.66
N ASP A 49 -32.64 9.27 13.42
CA ASP A 49 -32.16 8.52 12.25
C ASP A 49 -30.66 8.75 12.04
N THR A 50 -30.19 9.98 12.21
CA THR A 50 -28.77 10.32 12.18
C THR A 50 -28.01 9.56 13.26
N ILE A 51 -28.47 9.58 14.50
CA ILE A 51 -27.85 8.83 15.62
C ILE A 51 -27.75 7.33 15.29
N LEU A 52 -28.80 6.74 14.72
CA LEU A 52 -28.76 5.33 14.32
C LEU A 52 -27.76 5.06 13.21
N ARG A 53 -27.63 5.92 12.22
CA ARG A 53 -26.66 5.78 11.14
C ARG A 53 -25.24 5.93 11.65
N GLU A 54 -25.00 6.87 12.54
CA GLU A 54 -23.67 7.08 13.17
C GLU A 54 -23.31 5.98 14.18
N ALA A 55 -24.29 5.20 14.63
CA ALA A 55 -24.04 4.10 15.59
C ALA A 55 -23.36 2.87 14.98
N TYR A 56 -23.38 2.70 13.66
CA TYR A 56 -22.83 1.52 12.99
C TYR A 56 -21.64 1.86 12.13
N GLY A 57 -20.60 1.02 12.18
CA GLY A 57 -19.35 1.25 11.47
C GLY A 57 -19.47 1.33 9.94
N ASP A 58 -20.47 0.67 9.35
CA ASP A 58 -20.75 0.68 7.90
C ASP A 58 -21.34 2.00 7.40
N THR A 59 -22.06 2.72 8.27
CA THR A 59 -22.78 3.96 7.92
C THR A 59 -22.25 5.19 8.62
N ALA A 60 -21.40 5.03 9.64
CA ALA A 60 -20.84 6.12 10.43
C ALA A 60 -20.01 7.09 9.55
N SER A 61 -20.18 8.40 9.77
CA SER A 61 -19.29 9.42 9.24
C SER A 61 -17.89 9.28 9.83
N ARG A 62 -16.89 9.96 9.21
CA ARG A 62 -15.49 9.86 9.65
C ARG A 62 -15.29 10.08 11.15
N GLU A 63 -15.94 11.09 11.71
CA GLU A 63 -15.78 11.44 13.13
C GLU A 63 -16.24 10.31 14.06
N PHE A 64 -17.41 9.73 13.78
CA PHE A 64 -17.96 8.63 14.57
C PHE A 64 -17.26 7.31 14.28
N LEU A 65 -16.82 7.09 13.04
CA LEU A 65 -16.00 5.93 12.70
C LEU A 65 -14.68 5.93 13.49
N ILE A 66 -14.01 7.08 13.62
CA ILE A 66 -12.80 7.22 14.46
C ILE A 66 -13.07 6.83 15.92
N LEU A 67 -14.23 7.20 16.46
CA LEU A 67 -14.61 6.79 17.83
C LEU A 67 -14.79 5.27 17.92
N ARG A 68 -15.40 4.63 16.93
CA ARG A 68 -15.52 3.16 16.84
C ARG A 68 -14.17 2.48 16.71
N CYS A 69 -13.28 3.03 15.89
CA CYS A 69 -11.92 2.54 15.72
C CYS A 69 -11.15 2.58 17.05
N LYS A 70 -11.30 3.65 17.84
CA LYS A 70 -10.66 3.76 19.17
C LYS A 70 -11.11 2.67 20.14
N GLU A 71 -12.35 2.20 20.07
CA GLU A 71 -12.83 1.07 20.89
C GLU A 71 -12.08 -0.23 20.58
N ARG A 72 -11.48 -0.31 19.38
CA ARG A 72 -10.66 -1.42 18.90
C ARG A 72 -9.16 -1.17 19.02
N GLY A 73 -8.75 -0.01 19.55
CA GLY A 73 -7.35 0.39 19.60
C GLY A 73 -6.78 0.82 18.26
N ILE A 74 -7.63 1.11 17.28
CA ILE A 74 -7.25 1.58 15.94
C ILE A 74 -7.32 3.11 15.92
N THR A 75 -6.29 3.75 15.38
CA THR A 75 -6.25 5.19 15.09
C THR A 75 -6.05 5.39 13.59
N PRO A 76 -6.62 6.44 12.99
CA PRO A 76 -6.31 6.78 11.61
C PRO A 76 -4.81 7.02 11.44
N ASP A 77 -4.26 6.56 10.32
CA ASP A 77 -2.88 6.84 9.98
C ASP A 77 -2.76 8.31 9.56
N PRO A 78 -1.87 9.09 10.19
CA PRO A 78 -1.70 10.50 9.87
C PRO A 78 -0.99 10.69 8.53
N ALA A 79 -1.17 11.86 7.91
CA ALA A 79 -0.37 12.24 6.76
C ALA A 79 1.13 12.23 7.09
N THR A 80 1.95 11.74 6.16
CA THR A 80 3.41 11.63 6.31
C THR A 80 4.15 12.57 5.35
N ASN A 81 5.39 12.91 5.69
CA ASN A 81 6.20 13.79 4.88
C ASN A 81 7.01 13.00 3.85
N ALA A 82 7.07 13.48 2.62
CA ALA A 82 7.95 12.92 1.60
C ALA A 82 9.42 13.14 1.96
N ILE A 83 10.25 12.12 1.74
CA ILE A 83 11.71 12.21 1.82
C ILE A 83 12.27 11.97 0.41
N LEU A 84 13.06 12.91 -0.08
CA LEU A 84 13.62 12.91 -1.42
C LEU A 84 15.15 12.96 -1.36
N ARG A 85 15.80 12.56 -2.42
CA ARG A 85 17.26 12.70 -2.56
C ARG A 85 17.60 14.11 -3.04
N GLY A 86 18.39 14.81 -2.25
CA GLY A 86 18.98 16.10 -2.60
C GLY A 86 20.44 15.97 -3.02
N VAL A 87 20.79 16.56 -4.15
CA VAL A 87 22.17 16.65 -4.63
C VAL A 87 22.58 18.12 -4.66
N PHE A 88 23.70 18.42 -4.04
CA PHE A 88 24.24 19.79 -3.89
C PHE A 88 25.62 19.90 -4.51
N THR A 89 25.90 21.05 -5.14
CA THR A 89 27.20 21.34 -5.71
C THR A 89 27.75 22.64 -5.08
N PRO A 90 28.98 22.62 -4.60
CA PRO A 90 29.89 21.49 -4.41
C PRO A 90 29.40 20.52 -3.29
N SER A 91 29.82 19.27 -3.37
CA SER A 91 29.32 18.20 -2.47
C SER A 91 29.79 18.32 -1.00
N ASN A 92 30.77 19.15 -0.72
CA ASN A 92 31.33 19.35 0.63
C ASN A 92 30.72 20.54 1.40
N ILE A 93 29.62 21.09 0.89
CA ILE A 93 28.93 22.21 1.52
C ILE A 93 28.09 21.73 2.71
N ASP A 94 28.07 22.52 3.79
CA ASP A 94 27.22 22.23 4.94
C ASP A 94 25.78 22.69 4.66
N VAL A 95 24.93 21.71 4.29
CA VAL A 95 23.52 21.91 3.96
C VAL A 95 22.58 21.30 4.98
N ILE A 96 23.05 20.52 5.96
CA ILE A 96 22.22 19.85 6.95
C ILE A 96 21.45 20.90 7.77
N GLY A 97 20.14 20.69 7.90
CA GLY A 97 19.22 21.61 8.56
C GLY A 97 18.87 22.86 7.74
N LYS A 98 19.45 23.05 6.56
CA LYS A 98 19.10 24.16 5.66
C LYS A 98 17.81 23.90 4.94
N ARG A 99 17.09 24.99 4.65
CA ARG A 99 15.76 24.96 4.02
C ARG A 99 15.83 25.44 2.59
N PHE A 100 15.11 24.74 1.73
CA PHE A 100 15.02 25.03 0.31
C PHE A 100 13.56 25.11 -0.13
N ASN A 101 13.31 25.83 -1.21
CA ASN A 101 11.99 25.93 -1.81
C ASN A 101 12.03 25.41 -3.24
N ILE A 102 10.96 24.70 -3.64
CA ILE A 102 10.66 24.38 -5.03
C ILE A 102 9.14 24.51 -5.25
N GLY A 103 8.76 25.32 -6.22
CA GLY A 103 7.36 25.61 -6.46
C GLY A 103 6.71 26.29 -5.24
N THR A 104 5.71 25.65 -4.65
CA THR A 104 5.00 26.12 -3.46
C THR A 104 5.43 25.41 -2.17
N MET A 105 6.36 24.46 -2.27
CA MET A 105 6.75 23.58 -1.15
C MET A 105 8.12 23.96 -0.60
N ASN A 106 8.26 23.80 0.71
CA ASN A 106 9.52 23.92 1.40
C ASN A 106 10.05 22.55 1.80
N TYR A 107 11.36 22.43 1.75
CA TYR A 107 12.09 21.22 2.07
C TYR A 107 13.24 21.53 3.03
N VAL A 108 13.53 20.60 3.93
CA VAL A 108 14.65 20.68 4.88
C VAL A 108 15.59 19.51 4.69
N VAL A 109 16.88 19.75 4.67
CA VAL A 109 17.91 18.70 4.58
C VAL A 109 18.08 18.06 5.94
N LEU A 110 17.86 16.74 6.04
CA LEU A 110 17.91 16.00 7.31
C LEU A 110 19.33 15.50 7.61
N ARG A 111 19.89 14.74 6.67
CA ARG A 111 21.19 14.06 6.83
C ARG A 111 21.71 13.58 5.48
N GLU A 112 22.95 13.06 5.46
CA GLU A 112 23.47 12.33 4.30
C GLU A 112 22.67 11.05 4.08
N ALA A 113 22.43 10.69 2.80
CA ALA A 113 21.76 9.46 2.44
C ALA A 113 22.61 8.23 2.80
N THR A 114 21.98 7.19 3.35
CA THR A 114 22.69 6.01 3.89
C THR A 114 22.70 4.81 2.95
N ASP A 115 22.09 4.93 1.76
CA ASP A 115 21.93 3.86 0.77
C ASP A 115 23.17 3.59 -0.11
N GLY A 116 24.24 4.38 0.05
CA GLY A 116 25.47 4.23 -0.71
C GLY A 116 25.50 4.94 -2.07
N GLU A 117 24.40 5.53 -2.51
CA GLU A 117 24.31 6.25 -3.79
C GLU A 117 24.73 7.72 -3.66
N GLY A 118 24.95 8.19 -2.43
CA GLY A 118 25.36 9.57 -2.12
C GLY A 118 24.19 10.56 -2.09
N GLY A 119 24.52 11.84 -1.84
CA GLY A 119 23.51 12.88 -1.66
C GLY A 119 22.96 12.96 -0.24
N TYR A 120 21.82 13.62 -0.08
CA TYR A 120 21.21 13.92 1.21
C TYR A 120 19.73 13.54 1.21
N GLU A 121 19.23 13.07 2.35
CA GLU A 121 17.80 12.95 2.61
C GLU A 121 17.21 14.34 2.87
N VAL A 122 16.24 14.72 2.05
CA VAL A 122 15.59 16.04 2.09
C VAL A 122 14.10 15.82 2.28
N GLN A 123 13.56 16.32 3.40
CA GLN A 123 12.17 16.14 3.78
C GLN A 123 11.33 17.33 3.33
N CYS A 124 10.18 17.06 2.73
CA CYS A 124 9.15 18.07 2.53
C CYS A 124 8.57 18.50 3.89
N GLU A 125 8.45 19.80 4.15
CA GLU A 125 7.88 20.30 5.41
C GLU A 125 6.34 20.13 5.48
N THR A 126 5.69 20.00 4.32
CA THR A 126 4.25 19.78 4.24
C THR A 126 3.98 18.29 4.10
N PRO A 127 3.22 17.68 5.03
CA PRO A 127 2.83 16.29 4.91
C PRO A 127 1.82 16.08 3.77
N GLY A 128 1.74 14.85 3.28
CA GLY A 128 0.82 14.45 2.22
C GLY A 128 1.53 14.15 0.91
N ILE A 129 0.77 13.62 -0.04
CA ILE A 129 1.22 13.29 -1.40
C ILE A 129 1.75 14.49 -2.17
N ILE A 130 1.43 15.70 -1.74
CA ILE A 130 1.90 16.94 -2.38
C ILE A 130 3.42 17.06 -2.37
N GLY A 131 4.09 16.50 -1.36
CA GLY A 131 5.54 16.45 -1.26
C GLY A 131 6.20 15.61 -2.35
N ASN A 132 5.45 14.74 -3.03
CA ASN A 132 5.94 13.85 -4.08
C ASN A 132 5.94 14.50 -5.47
N GLN A 133 5.37 15.70 -5.61
CA GLN A 133 5.09 16.29 -6.94
C GLN A 133 6.28 17.03 -7.57
N TYR A 134 7.26 17.42 -6.76
CA TYR A 134 8.33 18.29 -7.24
C TYR A 134 9.67 17.58 -7.24
N LEU A 135 10.25 17.47 -8.42
CA LEU A 135 11.64 17.12 -8.65
C LEU A 135 12.33 18.23 -9.44
N GLY A 136 13.64 18.37 -9.30
CA GLY A 136 14.43 19.35 -10.03
C GLY A 136 15.08 20.40 -9.12
N GLN A 137 15.40 21.55 -9.68
CA GLN A 137 16.20 22.57 -9.02
C GLN A 137 15.44 23.26 -7.88
N MET A 138 16.07 23.29 -6.70
CA MET A 138 15.61 24.01 -5.51
C MET A 138 16.31 25.36 -5.36
N ILE A 139 15.66 26.27 -4.67
CA ILE A 139 16.18 27.59 -4.29
C ILE A 139 16.39 27.60 -2.77
N PRO A 140 17.57 27.95 -2.24
CA PRO A 140 17.76 28.08 -0.80
C PRO A 140 16.92 29.23 -0.25
N ILE A 141 16.23 29.01 0.88
CA ILE A 141 15.42 30.06 1.54
C ILE A 141 16.34 31.08 2.21
N GLU A 142 17.48 30.65 2.71
CA GLU A 142 18.53 31.50 3.26
C GLU A 142 19.78 31.37 2.41
N TYR A 143 20.55 32.47 2.31
CA TYR A 143 21.81 32.45 1.57
C TYR A 143 22.78 31.42 2.18
N ILE A 144 23.33 30.57 1.31
CA ILE A 144 24.34 29.57 1.67
C ILE A 144 25.60 29.90 0.88
N ASP A 145 26.67 30.26 1.58
CA ASP A 145 27.93 30.65 0.94
C ASP A 145 28.56 29.47 0.20
N GLY A 146 28.94 29.69 -1.04
CA GLY A 146 29.56 28.68 -1.89
C GLY A 146 28.64 27.65 -2.51
N LEU A 147 27.29 27.70 -2.28
CA LEU A 147 26.36 26.82 -2.94
C LEU A 147 26.13 27.25 -4.40
N GLU A 148 26.39 26.35 -5.33
CA GLU A 148 26.17 26.57 -6.78
C GLU A 148 24.85 26.00 -7.26
N THR A 149 24.54 24.73 -6.92
CA THR A 149 23.30 24.06 -7.30
C THR A 149 22.73 23.24 -6.17
N ALA A 150 21.39 23.13 -6.12
CA ALA A 150 20.64 22.26 -5.24
C ALA A 150 19.52 21.62 -6.06
N THR A 151 19.44 20.31 -6.10
CA THR A 151 18.49 19.58 -6.96
C THR A 151 17.89 18.39 -6.23
N LEU A 152 16.56 18.22 -6.30
CA LEU A 152 15.88 17.00 -5.92
C LEU A 152 15.87 16.04 -7.12
N THR A 153 16.36 14.82 -6.94
CA THR A 153 16.54 13.86 -8.03
C THR A 153 15.54 12.72 -8.03
N GLU A 154 15.14 12.23 -6.86
CA GLU A 154 14.21 11.13 -6.73
C GLU A 154 13.48 11.13 -5.38
N ILE A 155 12.38 10.37 -5.30
CA ILE A 155 11.64 10.17 -4.06
C ILE A 155 12.19 8.92 -3.38
N LEU A 156 12.72 9.07 -2.15
CA LEU A 156 13.23 7.97 -1.35
C LEU A 156 12.11 7.30 -0.55
N ILE A 157 11.30 8.12 0.14
CA ILE A 157 10.11 7.68 0.88
C ILE A 157 8.97 8.58 0.45
N PRO A 158 7.94 8.04 -0.22
CA PRO A 158 6.78 8.84 -0.59
C PRO A 158 6.05 9.41 0.63
N GLY A 159 5.61 10.65 0.54
CA GLY A 159 4.66 11.22 1.48
C GLY A 159 3.27 10.71 1.20
N GLU A 160 2.48 10.55 2.23
CA GLU A 160 1.13 10.02 2.20
C GLU A 160 0.14 11.00 2.82
N ASP A 161 -1.06 11.07 2.28
CA ASP A 161 -2.15 11.82 2.90
C ASP A 161 -2.68 11.08 4.13
N GLU A 162 -3.46 11.78 4.96
CA GLU A 162 -4.18 11.13 6.04
C GLU A 162 -5.08 10.02 5.47
N GLU A 163 -5.11 8.87 6.16
CA GLU A 163 -5.89 7.70 5.77
C GLU A 163 -7.33 8.05 5.38
N ASP A 164 -7.75 7.59 4.21
CA ASP A 164 -9.12 7.79 3.71
C ASP A 164 -10.16 7.10 4.61
N THR A 165 -11.38 7.65 4.65
CA THR A 165 -12.45 7.15 5.51
C THR A 165 -12.85 5.71 5.18
N GLU A 166 -12.89 5.35 3.90
CA GLU A 166 -13.27 3.98 3.51
C GLU A 166 -12.14 2.98 3.78
N VAL A 167 -10.87 3.38 3.61
CA VAL A 167 -9.72 2.56 4.00
C VAL A 167 -9.73 2.31 5.51
N LEU A 168 -9.98 3.36 6.33
CA LEU A 168 -10.14 3.22 7.78
C LEU A 168 -11.32 2.29 8.12
N ARG A 169 -12.44 2.36 7.38
CA ARG A 169 -13.62 1.51 7.56
C ARG A 169 -13.29 0.04 7.28
N ASP A 170 -12.62 -0.23 6.19
CA ASP A 170 -12.19 -1.58 5.84
C ASP A 170 -11.25 -2.15 6.91
N ARG A 171 -10.29 -1.36 7.40
CA ARG A 171 -9.39 -1.74 8.48
C ARG A 171 -10.14 -1.99 9.81
N TYR A 172 -11.16 -1.19 10.10
CA TYR A 172 -12.04 -1.42 11.26
C TYR A 172 -12.73 -2.78 11.17
N PHE A 173 -13.34 -3.12 10.01
CA PHE A 173 -14.00 -4.42 9.84
C PHE A 173 -13.00 -5.58 9.80
N ALA A 174 -11.87 -5.44 9.12
CA ALA A 174 -10.81 -6.45 9.14
C ALA A 174 -10.35 -6.79 10.56
N SER A 175 -10.35 -5.82 11.48
CA SER A 175 -9.98 -6.04 12.89
C SER A 175 -10.87 -7.03 13.66
N PHE A 176 -12.07 -7.36 13.16
CA PHE A 176 -12.93 -8.39 13.76
C PHE A 176 -12.56 -9.79 13.27
N GLU A 177 -12.01 -9.90 12.08
CA GLU A 177 -11.65 -11.17 11.43
C GLU A 177 -10.19 -11.53 11.68
N GLU A 178 -9.29 -10.55 11.66
CA GLU A 178 -7.86 -10.73 11.85
C GLU A 178 -7.50 -10.81 13.33
N LYS A 179 -7.08 -11.99 13.73
CA LYS A 179 -6.42 -12.18 15.04
C LYS A 179 -4.92 -11.98 14.85
N ALA A 180 -4.47 -10.71 14.78
CA ALA A 180 -3.05 -10.43 14.89
C ALA A 180 -2.56 -10.91 16.27
N PHE A 181 -1.65 -11.88 16.28
CA PHE A 181 -1.06 -12.43 17.48
C PHE A 181 0.45 -12.53 17.27
N GLY A 182 1.22 -12.01 18.21
CA GLY A 182 2.67 -11.78 18.12
C GLY A 182 3.44 -12.75 17.22
N GLY A 183 3.84 -12.27 16.04
CA GLY A 183 4.65 -13.01 15.07
C GLY A 183 3.89 -13.89 14.10
N ASN A 184 2.57 -13.85 14.05
CA ASN A 184 1.82 -14.50 12.98
C ASN A 184 1.84 -13.65 11.68
N ARG A 185 1.31 -14.20 10.58
CA ARG A 185 1.32 -13.53 9.28
C ARG A 185 0.60 -12.18 9.33
N ALA A 186 -0.58 -12.12 9.95
CA ALA A 186 -1.38 -10.89 10.07
C ALA A 186 -0.63 -9.82 10.88
N ASP A 187 0.02 -10.20 11.98
CA ASP A 187 0.82 -9.29 12.80
C ASP A 187 1.97 -8.65 12.00
N TYR A 188 2.69 -9.47 11.21
CA TYR A 188 3.76 -8.95 10.33
C TYR A 188 3.22 -8.03 9.24
N ILE A 189 2.11 -8.39 8.57
CA ILE A 189 1.51 -7.56 7.52
C ILE A 189 1.09 -6.22 8.13
N ASN A 190 0.34 -6.23 9.24
CA ASN A 190 -0.17 -5.03 9.88
C ASN A 190 0.96 -4.11 10.36
N LYS A 191 1.97 -4.66 11.03
CA LYS A 191 3.12 -3.90 11.50
C LYS A 191 3.97 -3.32 10.36
N THR A 192 4.14 -4.08 9.27
CA THR A 192 4.92 -3.61 8.12
C THR A 192 4.17 -2.54 7.35
N ASN A 193 2.88 -2.74 7.08
CA ASN A 193 2.05 -1.76 6.36
C ASN A 193 1.84 -0.46 7.17
N ALA A 194 1.99 -0.48 8.50
CA ALA A 194 1.96 0.72 9.34
C ALA A 194 3.26 1.56 9.27
N ILE A 195 4.31 1.07 8.61
CA ILE A 195 5.56 1.83 8.42
C ILE A 195 5.34 2.83 7.27
N PRO A 196 5.56 4.14 7.48
CA PRO A 196 5.42 5.15 6.45
C PRO A 196 6.21 4.81 5.18
N GLY A 197 5.57 4.94 4.02
CA GLY A 197 6.16 4.61 2.72
C GLY A 197 5.94 3.18 2.27
N VAL A 198 5.36 2.29 3.08
CA VAL A 198 5.01 0.92 2.69
C VAL A 198 3.57 0.86 2.19
N GLY A 199 3.36 0.43 0.96
CA GLY A 199 2.02 0.31 0.36
C GLY A 199 1.46 -1.10 0.38
N SER A 200 2.33 -2.13 0.35
CA SER A 200 1.87 -3.52 0.28
C SER A 200 2.97 -4.48 0.74
N THR A 201 2.57 -5.57 1.42
CA THR A 201 3.50 -6.52 2.05
C THR A 201 3.11 -7.97 1.79
N LYS A 202 4.09 -8.78 1.38
CA LYS A 202 4.01 -10.26 1.39
C LYS A 202 4.91 -10.84 2.46
N VAL A 203 4.39 -11.79 3.24
CA VAL A 203 5.12 -12.51 4.30
C VAL A 203 5.38 -13.94 3.88
N THR A 204 6.64 -14.34 3.82
CA THR A 204 7.07 -15.73 3.54
C THR A 204 7.68 -16.35 4.78
N ARG A 205 7.09 -17.42 5.24
CA ARG A 205 7.55 -18.16 6.42
C ARG A 205 8.82 -18.96 6.12
N VAL A 206 9.65 -19.15 7.13
CA VAL A 206 10.84 -20.02 7.09
C VAL A 206 11.72 -19.69 5.88
N TRP A 207 12.13 -18.42 5.81
CA TRP A 207 13.08 -17.96 4.80
C TRP A 207 14.50 -18.16 5.29
N ASN A 208 15.25 -19.01 4.64
CA ASN A 208 16.62 -19.35 5.03
C ASN A 208 17.69 -18.44 4.39
N GLY A 209 17.30 -17.29 3.84
CA GLY A 209 18.22 -16.39 3.13
C GLY A 209 18.83 -17.07 1.91
N ASP A 210 20.16 -16.97 1.77
CA ASP A 210 20.90 -17.63 0.68
C ASP A 210 21.02 -19.15 0.84
N ILE A 211 20.63 -19.67 1.99
CA ILE A 211 20.54 -21.11 2.24
C ILE A 211 19.14 -21.58 1.82
N SER A 212 18.97 -21.81 0.53
CA SER A 212 17.75 -22.43 0.02
C SER A 212 17.67 -23.90 0.45
N PRO A 213 16.50 -24.43 0.83
CA PRO A 213 16.31 -25.86 1.01
C PRO A 213 16.79 -26.65 -0.21
N ALA A 214 16.67 -26.11 -1.42
CA ALA A 214 17.18 -26.74 -2.63
C ALA A 214 18.72 -26.87 -2.66
N SER A 215 19.45 -25.90 -2.09
CA SER A 215 20.92 -26.00 -1.99
C SER A 215 21.40 -26.94 -0.89
N MET A 216 20.50 -27.28 0.04
CA MET A 216 20.75 -28.29 1.08
C MET A 216 20.46 -29.74 0.60
N ILE A 217 19.80 -29.90 -0.55
CA ILE A 217 19.55 -31.21 -1.12
C ILE A 217 20.89 -31.83 -1.55
N PRO A 218 21.23 -33.03 -1.09
CA PRO A 218 22.46 -33.70 -1.48
C PRO A 218 22.54 -33.88 -3.00
N ASN A 219 23.62 -33.40 -3.60
CA ASN A 219 23.89 -33.64 -5.01
C ASN A 219 24.23 -35.11 -5.30
N GLU A 220 24.33 -35.50 -6.57
CA GLU A 220 24.57 -36.88 -6.97
C GLU A 220 25.84 -37.48 -6.34
N ALA A 221 26.89 -36.70 -6.18
CA ALA A 221 28.13 -37.15 -5.56
C ALA A 221 27.97 -37.48 -4.06
N VAL A 222 27.23 -36.61 -3.34
CA VAL A 222 26.90 -36.82 -1.91
C VAL A 222 25.97 -38.03 -1.77
N GLN A 223 24.98 -38.17 -2.66
CA GLN A 223 24.07 -39.34 -2.65
C GLN A 223 24.80 -40.64 -2.92
N ALA A 224 25.76 -40.66 -3.86
CA ALA A 224 26.61 -41.81 -4.13
C ALA A 224 27.51 -42.14 -2.92
N TRP A 225 28.15 -41.14 -2.33
CA TRP A 225 28.96 -41.33 -1.11
C TRP A 225 28.13 -41.86 0.06
N TYR A 226 26.95 -41.32 0.28
CA TYR A 226 26.06 -41.75 1.36
C TYR A 226 25.73 -43.25 1.29
N LYS A 227 25.55 -43.81 0.09
CA LYS A 227 25.27 -45.25 -0.12
C LYS A 227 26.43 -46.16 0.23
N THR A 228 27.67 -45.70 0.10
CA THR A 228 28.85 -46.56 0.21
C THR A 228 29.77 -46.16 1.37
N GLY A 229 29.86 -44.88 1.68
CA GLY A 229 30.81 -44.33 2.66
C GLY A 229 30.31 -44.33 4.10
N LEU A 230 28.99 -44.36 4.29
CA LEU A 230 28.38 -44.22 5.63
C LEU A 230 28.81 -45.35 6.59
N SER A 231 28.90 -46.57 6.10
CA SER A 231 29.24 -47.74 6.90
C SER A 231 30.66 -47.74 7.48
N SER A 232 31.55 -46.90 6.98
CA SER A 232 32.94 -46.76 7.47
C SER A 232 33.06 -45.84 8.70
N LEU A 233 32.00 -45.16 9.11
CA LEU A 233 32.02 -44.22 10.21
C LEU A 233 31.58 -44.85 11.54
N PRO A 234 31.90 -44.25 12.70
CA PRO A 234 31.37 -44.68 14.00
C PRO A 234 29.84 -44.64 14.04
N ALA A 235 29.21 -45.50 14.82
CA ALA A 235 27.76 -45.71 14.80
C ALA A 235 26.95 -44.46 15.15
N ASP A 236 27.40 -43.65 16.09
CA ASP A 236 26.78 -42.37 16.48
C ASP A 236 26.91 -41.32 15.38
N VAL A 237 28.04 -41.27 14.68
CA VAL A 237 28.27 -40.40 13.52
C VAL A 237 27.36 -40.81 12.33
N GLN A 238 27.25 -42.14 12.10
CA GLN A 238 26.33 -42.68 11.10
C GLN A 238 24.88 -42.24 11.38
N ALA A 239 24.44 -42.37 12.63
CA ALA A 239 23.07 -41.98 13.03
C ALA A 239 22.81 -40.50 12.81
N TRP A 240 23.78 -39.63 13.15
CA TRP A 240 23.66 -38.16 12.93
C TRP A 240 23.65 -37.81 11.46
N ILE A 241 24.57 -38.33 10.65
CA ILE A 241 24.60 -38.08 9.21
C ILE A 241 23.31 -38.58 8.54
N LYS A 242 22.82 -39.74 8.93
CA LYS A 242 21.57 -40.28 8.41
C LYS A 242 20.37 -39.35 8.68
N ALA A 243 20.25 -38.86 9.90
CA ALA A 243 19.17 -37.96 10.27
C ALA A 243 19.22 -36.66 9.46
N ILE A 244 20.41 -36.05 9.27
CA ILE A 244 20.58 -34.83 8.45
C ILE A 244 20.29 -35.11 6.98
N TYR A 245 20.84 -36.23 6.44
CA TYR A 245 20.61 -36.57 5.03
C TYR A 245 19.13 -36.80 4.73
N GLU A 246 18.42 -37.57 5.59
CA GLU A 246 16.99 -37.81 5.43
C GLU A 246 16.17 -36.52 5.56
N ALA A 247 16.54 -35.62 6.46
CA ALA A 247 15.91 -34.31 6.58
C ALA A 247 16.16 -33.42 5.34
N ALA A 248 17.39 -33.43 4.80
CA ALA A 248 17.75 -32.68 3.61
C ALA A 248 17.01 -33.18 2.36
N ILE A 249 17.01 -34.50 2.12
CA ILE A 249 16.38 -35.07 0.93
C ILE A 249 14.84 -34.92 0.95
N ASN A 250 14.24 -34.85 2.13
CA ASN A 250 12.82 -34.65 2.33
C ASN A 250 12.45 -33.15 2.47
N LEU A 251 13.35 -32.21 2.19
CA LEU A 251 13.16 -30.75 2.29
C LEU A 251 12.70 -30.31 3.70
N LYS A 252 13.13 -30.99 4.74
CA LYS A 252 12.77 -30.70 6.14
C LYS A 252 13.85 -29.92 6.90
N LEU A 253 15.04 -29.70 6.31
CA LEU A 253 16.05 -28.83 6.87
C LEU A 253 15.64 -27.39 6.62
N THR A 254 15.22 -26.72 7.67
CA THR A 254 14.85 -25.31 7.64
C THR A 254 15.37 -24.62 8.88
N THR A 255 15.67 -23.34 8.77
CA THR A 255 15.98 -22.52 9.93
C THR A 255 14.67 -21.93 10.46
N GLY A 256 14.18 -22.44 11.57
CA GLY A 256 12.97 -21.93 12.22
C GLY A 256 13.15 -20.46 12.66
N GLY A 257 12.06 -19.70 12.69
CA GLY A 257 12.07 -18.28 13.10
C GLY A 257 12.51 -17.29 12.00
N THR A 258 12.91 -17.76 10.82
CA THR A 258 13.26 -16.86 9.71
C THR A 258 12.03 -16.45 8.90
N VAL A 259 11.92 -15.17 8.59
CA VAL A 259 10.81 -14.58 7.84
C VAL A 259 11.36 -13.69 6.73
N LEU A 260 10.80 -13.79 5.53
CA LEU A 260 11.01 -12.84 4.45
C LEU A 260 9.80 -11.93 4.34
N ILE A 261 10.04 -10.64 4.48
CA ILE A 261 9.10 -9.57 4.20
C ILE A 261 9.44 -9.00 2.83
N THR A 262 8.51 -9.10 1.89
CA THR A 262 8.66 -8.48 0.56
C THR A 262 7.67 -7.33 0.46
N ILE A 263 8.13 -6.14 0.09
CA ILE A 263 7.31 -4.92 0.09
C ILE A 263 7.27 -4.24 -1.27
N LEU A 264 6.20 -3.45 -1.46
CA LEU A 264 6.11 -2.33 -2.40
C LEU A 264 6.02 -1.04 -1.61
N ASN A 265 6.44 0.07 -2.22
CA ASN A 265 6.26 1.39 -1.61
C ASN A 265 4.78 1.84 -1.66
N SER A 266 4.44 2.96 -1.05
CA SER A 266 3.05 3.48 -0.99
C SER A 266 2.47 3.89 -2.36
N ASN A 267 3.30 4.05 -3.39
CA ASN A 267 2.86 4.21 -4.78
C ASN A 267 2.64 2.85 -5.49
N PHE A 268 2.82 1.74 -4.79
CA PHE A 268 2.80 0.36 -5.33
C PHE A 268 3.90 0.10 -6.38
N ASP A 269 5.02 0.82 -6.28
CA ASP A 269 6.23 0.58 -7.05
C ASP A 269 7.24 -0.23 -6.23
N VAL A 270 8.33 -0.66 -6.87
CA VAL A 270 9.44 -1.33 -6.19
C VAL A 270 10.04 -0.41 -5.13
N ALA A 271 10.31 -0.99 -3.95
CA ALA A 271 10.89 -0.25 -2.84
C ALA A 271 12.40 -0.05 -3.07
N ASN A 272 12.91 1.13 -2.74
CA ASN A 272 14.33 1.43 -2.74
C ASN A 272 15.02 0.98 -1.43
N GLU A 273 16.36 0.99 -1.42
CA GLU A 273 17.16 0.57 -0.26
C GLU A 273 16.88 1.40 0.99
N THR A 274 16.58 2.69 0.87
CA THR A 274 16.25 3.54 2.03
C THR A 274 15.00 3.04 2.74
N LEU A 275 13.95 2.69 2.00
CA LEU A 275 12.72 2.16 2.56
C LEU A 275 12.93 0.73 3.11
N LEU A 276 13.71 -0.11 2.42
CA LEU A 276 14.04 -1.45 2.89
C LEU A 276 14.78 -1.40 4.23
N ASN A 277 15.77 -0.51 4.37
CA ASN A 277 16.51 -0.30 5.60
C ASN A 277 15.60 0.22 6.72
N LEU A 278 14.70 1.17 6.43
CA LEU A 278 13.73 1.66 7.41
C LEU A 278 12.84 0.52 7.95
N VAL A 279 12.33 -0.32 7.05
CA VAL A 279 11.49 -1.47 7.42
C VAL A 279 12.30 -2.50 8.22
N LYS A 280 13.54 -2.79 7.81
CA LYS A 280 14.42 -3.73 8.50
C LYS A 280 14.74 -3.25 9.92
N GLU A 281 15.16 -2.00 10.07
CA GLU A 281 15.48 -1.40 11.38
C GLU A 281 14.26 -1.31 12.30
N THR A 282 13.06 -1.10 11.73
CA THR A 282 11.83 -1.05 12.52
C THR A 282 11.40 -2.44 12.99
N LEU A 283 11.49 -3.45 12.11
CA LEU A 283 11.02 -4.80 12.43
C LEU A 283 12.06 -5.60 13.24
N ASP A 284 13.31 -5.59 12.82
CA ASP A 284 14.39 -6.44 13.37
C ASP A 284 15.75 -5.75 13.11
N PRO A 285 16.16 -4.81 13.98
CA PRO A 285 17.40 -4.03 13.83
C PRO A 285 18.63 -4.92 13.64
N ASP A 286 19.51 -4.57 12.70
CA ASP A 286 20.67 -5.41 12.35
C ASP A 286 21.61 -5.64 13.52
N GLU A 287 21.80 -4.66 14.40
CA GLU A 287 22.64 -4.77 15.60
C GLU A 287 22.13 -5.82 16.60
N TYR A 288 20.79 -6.06 16.62
CA TYR A 288 20.11 -6.94 17.57
C TYR A 288 19.23 -7.98 16.88
N THR A 289 19.63 -8.42 15.69
CA THR A 289 18.86 -9.36 14.88
C THR A 289 18.44 -10.60 15.65
N GLY A 290 17.14 -10.84 15.72
CA GLY A 290 16.55 -11.98 16.42
C GLY A 290 16.41 -11.81 17.94
N GLU A 291 16.87 -10.71 18.51
CA GLU A 291 16.82 -10.48 19.96
C GLU A 291 15.49 -9.84 20.41
N GLY A 292 14.63 -9.39 19.48
CA GLY A 292 13.31 -8.84 19.77
C GLY A 292 13.31 -7.40 20.25
N TYR A 293 14.32 -6.61 19.91
CA TYR A 293 14.36 -5.17 20.18
C TYR A 293 13.51 -4.35 19.22
N GLY A 294 13.23 -4.88 18.02
CA GLY A 294 12.27 -4.31 17.07
C GLY A 294 10.84 -4.82 17.31
N LEU A 295 10.02 -4.73 16.27
CA LEU A 295 8.63 -5.20 16.30
C LEU A 295 8.51 -6.71 16.12
N ALA A 296 9.58 -7.39 15.64
CA ALA A 296 9.61 -8.84 15.48
C ALA A 296 9.77 -9.53 16.84
N PRO A 297 9.13 -10.70 17.06
CA PRO A 297 9.30 -11.49 18.27
C PRO A 297 10.73 -12.01 18.43
N ILE A 298 11.14 -12.25 19.68
CA ILE A 298 12.41 -12.93 20.03
C ILE A 298 12.54 -14.25 19.25
N GLY A 299 13.69 -14.48 18.65
CA GLY A 299 14.00 -15.68 17.86
C GLY A 299 13.54 -15.59 16.41
N HIS A 300 12.90 -14.49 16.00
CA HIS A 300 12.56 -14.24 14.60
C HIS A 300 13.63 -13.37 13.93
N VAL A 301 14.24 -13.90 12.87
CA VAL A 301 15.18 -13.17 12.01
C VAL A 301 14.43 -12.71 10.77
N VAL A 302 14.29 -11.39 10.59
CA VAL A 302 13.51 -10.82 9.49
C VAL A 302 14.44 -10.37 8.38
N ASN A 303 14.18 -10.87 7.17
CA ASN A 303 14.81 -10.41 5.94
C ASN A 303 13.81 -9.52 5.20
N VAL A 304 14.24 -8.38 4.73
CA VAL A 304 13.40 -7.44 3.98
C VAL A 304 13.92 -7.33 2.55
N LYS A 305 13.02 -7.44 1.58
CA LYS A 305 13.34 -7.29 0.15
C LYS A 305 12.25 -6.48 -0.56
N SER A 306 12.61 -5.82 -1.65
CA SER A 306 11.63 -5.26 -2.58
C SER A 306 11.04 -6.37 -3.45
N ALA A 307 9.81 -6.17 -3.93
CA ALA A 307 9.34 -6.92 -5.08
C ALA A 307 10.24 -6.63 -6.29
N LYS A 308 10.35 -7.58 -7.20
CA LYS A 308 11.15 -7.45 -8.42
C LYS A 308 10.32 -6.81 -9.53
N ALA A 309 10.85 -5.78 -10.18
CA ALA A 309 10.27 -5.22 -11.37
C ALA A 309 10.37 -6.23 -12.53
N GLU A 310 9.25 -6.48 -13.19
CA GLU A 310 9.21 -7.17 -14.47
C GLU A 310 8.81 -6.17 -15.55
N PRO A 311 9.71 -5.82 -16.45
CA PRO A 311 9.47 -4.81 -17.49
C PRO A 311 8.40 -5.28 -18.46
N ILE A 312 7.43 -4.42 -18.77
CA ILE A 312 6.33 -4.70 -19.67
C ILE A 312 6.42 -3.77 -20.87
N THR A 313 6.72 -4.38 -22.03
CA THR A 313 6.65 -3.71 -23.34
C THR A 313 5.44 -4.23 -24.09
N ILE A 314 4.68 -3.32 -24.69
CA ILE A 314 3.49 -3.65 -25.46
C ILE A 314 3.68 -3.26 -26.90
N LYS A 315 3.41 -4.19 -27.81
CA LYS A 315 3.33 -3.89 -29.24
C LYS A 315 1.95 -4.25 -29.76
N THR A 316 1.31 -3.31 -30.47
CA THR A 316 -0.06 -3.51 -30.98
C THR A 316 -0.31 -2.73 -32.24
N THR A 317 -1.16 -3.24 -33.11
CA THR A 317 -1.60 -2.55 -34.34
C THR A 317 -2.94 -1.88 -34.07
N ILE A 318 -2.97 -0.54 -34.16
CA ILE A 318 -4.17 0.27 -33.88
C ILE A 318 -4.71 0.90 -35.15
N THR A 319 -6.01 0.75 -35.36
CA THR A 319 -6.74 1.48 -36.41
C THR A 319 -7.32 2.74 -35.78
N PHE A 320 -6.88 3.90 -36.28
CA PHE A 320 -7.32 5.21 -35.77
C PHE A 320 -8.48 5.77 -36.59
N ASP A 321 -9.33 6.56 -35.94
CA ASP A 321 -10.35 7.38 -36.58
C ASP A 321 -9.73 8.56 -37.35
N VAL A 322 -10.52 9.19 -38.19
CA VAL A 322 -10.06 10.32 -39.02
C VAL A 322 -9.56 11.48 -38.12
N GLY A 323 -8.33 11.89 -38.37
CA GLY A 323 -7.68 12.95 -37.62
C GLY A 323 -6.89 12.51 -36.40
N TYR A 324 -6.86 11.22 -36.10
CA TYR A 324 -6.07 10.65 -35.01
C TYR A 324 -4.88 9.84 -35.53
N SER A 325 -3.82 9.79 -34.76
CA SER A 325 -2.60 9.02 -35.06
C SER A 325 -1.91 8.59 -33.77
N TRP A 326 -0.97 7.67 -33.89
CA TRP A 326 -0.15 7.24 -32.74
C TRP A 326 0.47 8.42 -31.99
N SER A 327 1.10 9.35 -32.71
CA SER A 327 1.85 10.46 -32.12
C SER A 327 1.00 11.41 -31.27
N ASN A 328 -0.27 11.56 -31.56
CA ASN A 328 -1.16 12.44 -30.80
C ASN A 328 -1.99 11.71 -29.72
N LEU A 329 -1.98 10.38 -29.71
CA LEU A 329 -2.64 9.57 -28.67
C LEU A 329 -1.64 8.82 -27.75
N GLN A 330 -0.35 8.88 -28.03
CA GLN A 330 0.67 8.12 -27.29
C GLN A 330 0.57 8.34 -25.78
N THR A 331 0.53 9.58 -25.32
CA THR A 331 0.41 9.89 -23.90
C THR A 331 -0.84 9.24 -23.26
N SER A 332 -1.99 9.31 -23.93
CA SER A 332 -3.22 8.68 -23.43
C SER A 332 -3.15 7.15 -23.44
N ILE A 333 -2.44 6.57 -24.40
CA ILE A 333 -2.18 5.14 -24.48
C ILE A 333 -1.30 4.72 -23.29
N ASP A 334 -0.19 5.43 -23.06
CA ASP A 334 0.74 5.17 -21.97
C ASP A 334 0.04 5.28 -20.60
N GLU A 335 -0.73 6.34 -20.38
CA GLU A 335 -1.49 6.54 -19.14
C GLU A 335 -2.51 5.42 -18.86
N VAL A 336 -3.22 4.98 -19.88
CA VAL A 336 -4.23 3.91 -19.73
C VAL A 336 -3.57 2.56 -19.41
N ILE A 337 -2.42 2.27 -20.02
CA ILE A 337 -1.67 1.04 -19.76
C ILE A 337 -1.07 1.09 -18.33
N GLU A 338 -0.41 2.20 -17.99
CA GLU A 338 0.18 2.36 -16.64
C GLU A 338 -0.87 2.24 -15.54
N LYS A 339 -2.05 2.85 -15.74
CA LYS A 339 -3.18 2.71 -14.81
C LYS A 339 -3.61 1.24 -14.64
N TYR A 340 -3.65 0.47 -15.71
CA TYR A 340 -3.98 -0.97 -15.63
C TYR A 340 -2.90 -1.74 -14.84
N LEU A 341 -1.63 -1.47 -15.12
CA LEU A 341 -0.54 -2.14 -14.40
C LEU A 341 -0.50 -1.74 -12.92
N LEU A 342 -0.83 -0.48 -12.61
CA LEU A 342 -0.99 -0.02 -11.22
C LEU A 342 -2.15 -0.73 -10.51
N GLU A 343 -3.29 -0.94 -11.18
CA GLU A 343 -4.40 -1.73 -10.63
C GLU A 343 -3.95 -3.15 -10.27
N LEU A 344 -3.13 -3.79 -11.11
CA LEU A 344 -2.55 -5.10 -10.80
C LEU A 344 -1.58 -5.05 -9.61
N ARG A 345 -0.71 -4.03 -9.55
CA ARG A 345 0.22 -3.86 -8.43
C ARG A 345 -0.50 -3.69 -7.09
N LYS A 346 -1.65 -3.02 -7.07
CA LYS A 346 -2.48 -2.86 -5.86
C LYS A 346 -3.02 -4.18 -5.30
N THR A 347 -3.28 -5.17 -6.16
CA THR A 347 -3.75 -6.50 -5.73
C THR A 347 -2.62 -7.49 -5.46
N TRP A 348 -1.36 -7.08 -5.65
CA TRP A 348 -0.20 -7.99 -5.60
C TRP A 348 -0.07 -8.77 -4.28
N ALA A 349 -0.39 -8.15 -3.12
CA ALA A 349 -0.24 -8.81 -1.83
C ALA A 349 -1.17 -10.02 -1.67
N ASP A 350 -2.36 -9.94 -2.25
CA ASP A 350 -3.43 -10.92 -2.09
C ASP A 350 -3.36 -12.06 -3.11
N GLU A 351 -2.61 -11.86 -4.20
CA GLU A 351 -2.51 -12.80 -5.31
C GLU A 351 -1.20 -13.58 -5.25
N ASP A 352 -1.24 -14.88 -5.51
CA ASP A 352 -0.01 -15.69 -5.64
C ASP A 352 0.79 -15.30 -6.89
N HIS A 353 0.11 -14.98 -7.97
CA HIS A 353 0.69 -14.59 -9.25
C HIS A 353 -0.17 -13.53 -9.93
N LEU A 354 0.43 -12.42 -10.34
CA LEU A 354 -0.23 -11.45 -11.20
C LEU A 354 -0.22 -11.94 -12.65
N ILE A 355 -1.29 -11.65 -13.38
CA ILE A 355 -1.40 -11.99 -14.81
C ILE A 355 -1.71 -10.72 -15.59
N VAL A 356 -0.78 -10.28 -16.43
CA VAL A 356 -1.01 -9.21 -17.40
C VAL A 356 -1.75 -9.80 -18.62
N ARG A 357 -2.98 -9.34 -18.85
CA ARG A 357 -3.87 -9.89 -19.87
C ARG A 357 -3.98 -8.98 -21.09
N ILE A 358 -3.72 -9.51 -22.28
CA ILE A 358 -3.84 -8.80 -23.55
C ILE A 358 -5.26 -8.23 -23.71
N SER A 359 -6.30 -9.03 -23.45
CA SER A 359 -7.69 -8.60 -23.58
C SER A 359 -8.05 -7.40 -22.68
N GLN A 360 -7.43 -7.29 -21.50
CA GLN A 360 -7.64 -6.16 -20.60
C GLN A 360 -6.95 -4.89 -21.12
N ILE A 361 -5.79 -5.03 -21.75
CA ILE A 361 -5.08 -3.92 -22.40
C ILE A 361 -5.92 -3.43 -23.59
N GLU A 362 -6.30 -4.32 -24.50
CA GLU A 362 -7.08 -3.97 -25.69
C GLU A 362 -8.42 -3.31 -25.33
N THR A 363 -9.15 -3.85 -24.34
CA THR A 363 -10.42 -3.27 -23.88
C THR A 363 -10.26 -1.85 -23.39
N ARG A 364 -9.20 -1.55 -22.63
CA ARG A 364 -8.96 -0.21 -22.12
C ARG A 364 -8.50 0.76 -23.20
N LEU A 365 -7.67 0.30 -24.13
CA LEU A 365 -7.23 1.10 -25.26
C LEU A 365 -8.38 1.44 -26.20
N LEU A 366 -9.31 0.50 -26.46
CA LEU A 366 -10.54 0.76 -27.25
C LEU A 366 -11.45 1.81 -26.60
N GLY A 367 -11.32 2.06 -25.31
CA GLY A 367 -12.01 3.15 -24.61
C GLY A 367 -11.45 4.55 -24.91
N ILE A 368 -10.30 4.66 -25.54
CA ILE A 368 -9.67 5.95 -25.89
C ILE A 368 -10.36 6.52 -27.14
N LYS A 369 -10.84 7.75 -27.05
CA LYS A 369 -11.46 8.43 -28.18
C LYS A 369 -10.46 8.57 -29.34
N GLY A 370 -10.84 8.08 -30.52
CA GLY A 370 -10.00 8.11 -31.74
C GLY A 370 -9.32 6.78 -32.04
N ILE A 371 -9.53 5.74 -31.24
CA ILE A 371 -9.17 4.36 -31.53
C ILE A 371 -10.44 3.63 -31.98
N VAL A 372 -10.37 2.99 -33.18
CA VAL A 372 -11.49 2.28 -33.79
C VAL A 372 -11.35 0.77 -33.62
N ASP A 373 -10.15 0.24 -33.79
CA ASP A 373 -9.89 -1.18 -33.71
C ASP A 373 -8.43 -1.47 -33.31
N ILE A 374 -8.22 -2.62 -32.66
CA ILE A 374 -6.93 -3.07 -32.17
C ILE A 374 -6.75 -4.55 -32.53
N ASN A 375 -5.58 -4.92 -33.05
CA ASN A 375 -5.23 -6.30 -33.30
C ASN A 375 -3.72 -6.56 -33.17
N GLY A 376 -3.36 -7.84 -33.07
CA GLY A 376 -1.96 -8.25 -33.02
C GLY A 376 -1.20 -7.80 -31.80
N THR A 377 -1.89 -7.57 -30.68
CA THR A 377 -1.27 -7.13 -29.42
C THR A 377 -0.38 -8.21 -28.84
N THR A 378 0.83 -7.82 -28.46
CA THR A 378 1.81 -8.69 -27.81
C THR A 378 2.35 -8.05 -26.53
N ILE A 379 2.70 -8.88 -25.56
CA ILE A 379 3.37 -8.48 -24.32
C ILE A 379 4.77 -9.09 -24.36
N ASN A 380 5.81 -8.25 -24.26
CA ASN A 380 7.21 -8.67 -24.36
C ASN A 380 7.49 -9.55 -25.60
N GLY A 381 6.80 -9.24 -26.71
CA GLY A 381 6.91 -9.94 -27.99
C GLY A 381 6.13 -11.25 -28.09
N ALA A 382 5.44 -11.70 -27.04
CA ALA A 382 4.58 -12.88 -27.06
C ALA A 382 3.10 -12.50 -27.21
N ALA A 383 2.34 -13.26 -28.02
CA ALA A 383 0.90 -13.08 -28.22
C ALA A 383 0.04 -13.80 -27.15
N ASP A 384 0.61 -13.97 -25.96
CA ASP A 384 0.00 -14.65 -24.83
C ASP A 384 -0.04 -13.73 -23.59
N ASN A 385 -0.93 -14.04 -22.66
CA ASN A 385 -0.95 -13.38 -21.37
C ASN A 385 0.35 -13.68 -20.60
N LEU A 386 0.90 -12.66 -19.92
CA LEU A 386 2.10 -12.83 -19.12
C LEU A 386 1.74 -13.13 -17.67
N THR A 387 2.17 -14.29 -17.17
CA THR A 387 2.05 -14.64 -15.74
C THR A 387 3.37 -14.30 -15.04
N LEU A 388 3.30 -13.46 -14.03
CA LEU A 388 4.45 -13.01 -13.24
C LEU A 388 4.77 -13.98 -12.10
N GLY A 389 6.02 -13.95 -11.64
CA GLY A 389 6.43 -14.68 -10.44
C GLY A 389 5.78 -14.11 -9.17
N LYS A 390 5.80 -14.89 -8.09
CA LYS A 390 5.17 -14.55 -6.80
C LYS A 390 5.62 -13.19 -6.25
N TYR A 391 6.88 -12.83 -6.47
CA TYR A 391 7.50 -11.62 -5.95
C TYR A 391 7.79 -10.60 -7.06
N GLU A 392 7.20 -10.76 -8.23
CA GLU A 392 7.35 -9.86 -9.36
C GLU A 392 6.13 -8.96 -9.51
N VAL A 393 6.37 -7.74 -10.00
CA VAL A 393 5.33 -6.75 -10.30
C VAL A 393 5.58 -6.16 -11.69
N PRO A 394 4.51 -5.88 -12.45
CA PRO A 394 4.64 -5.34 -13.81
C PRO A 394 5.02 -3.87 -13.73
N VAL A 395 6.06 -3.48 -14.45
CA VAL A 395 6.50 -2.09 -14.62
C VAL A 395 6.45 -1.74 -16.10
N TYR A 396 5.79 -0.63 -16.43
CA TYR A 396 5.64 -0.19 -17.80
C TYR A 396 6.94 0.35 -18.38
N GLU A 397 7.39 -0.17 -19.52
CA GLU A 397 8.55 0.35 -20.25
C GLU A 397 8.19 1.06 -21.57
N GLY A 398 6.99 0.85 -22.06
CA GLY A 398 6.51 1.53 -23.26
C GLY A 398 5.61 0.70 -24.15
N ALA A 399 4.90 1.42 -25.04
CA ALA A 399 4.11 0.82 -26.11
C ALA A 399 4.59 1.29 -27.48
N SER A 400 4.44 0.43 -28.49
CA SER A 400 4.77 0.70 -29.89
C SER A 400 3.71 0.13 -30.82
N ALA A 401 3.61 0.74 -32.01
CA ALA A 401 2.75 0.28 -33.10
C ALA A 401 3.42 -0.81 -33.95
#